data_c81e75e0f64473f93f9509ca4c428fd9
#
_entry.id   c81e75e0f64473f93f9509ca4c428fd9
#
_cell.length_a   1.000
_cell.length_b   1.000
_cell.length_c   1.000
_cell.angle_alpha   90.00
_cell.angle_beta   90.00
_cell.angle_gamma   90.00
#
_symmetry.space_group_name_H-M   'P 1'
#
loop_
_entity.id
_entity.type
_entity.pdbx_description
1 polymer ?
#
loop_
_entity_poly.entity_id
_entity_poly.type
_entity_poly.pdbx_seq_one_letter_code
_entity_poly.pdbx_strand_id
1 'polypeptide(L)'
;ASCYDALVMSKSFLLESERSLFDVVKKEGTDDDMKDYMLLTLMKNQIKEWEKEQAHYADSILSMSQRADQLAARLTERCRSFDNITRFMDIDYATVKSALKPNEVLLDFTDYVSETMGRKYAAYIINKSDEYPLVKYLFAERQIDSLGITRPDMYYNQDYAPEVLKLLWEPLRAYI
;
A
#
# COMPACT_ATOMS: atom_id res chain seq x y z
N ALA A 1 5.83 -18.08 -9.53
CA ALA A 1 5.58 -16.71 -9.19
C ALA A 1 6.81 -16.13 -8.48
N SER A 2 7.27 -14.96 -8.86
CA SER A 2 8.37 -14.26 -8.19
C SER A 2 7.85 -13.59 -6.90
N CYS A 3 8.75 -13.25 -5.99
CA CYS A 3 8.40 -12.47 -4.79
C CYS A 3 7.78 -11.11 -5.19
N TYR A 4 8.19 -10.57 -6.33
CA TYR A 4 7.62 -9.34 -6.88
C TYR A 4 6.18 -9.53 -7.37
N ASP A 5 5.85 -10.65 -8.02
CA ASP A 5 4.48 -10.93 -8.46
C ASP A 5 3.51 -10.96 -7.27
N ALA A 6 3.93 -11.58 -6.16
CA ALA A 6 3.14 -11.59 -4.92
C ALA A 6 2.95 -10.18 -4.34
N LEU A 7 3.98 -9.32 -4.40
CA LEU A 7 3.90 -7.93 -3.95
C LEU A 7 2.95 -7.10 -4.81
N VAL A 8 3.07 -7.19 -6.14
CA VAL A 8 2.22 -6.46 -7.09
C VAL A 8 0.77 -6.89 -6.92
N MET A 9 0.51 -8.19 -6.84
CA MET A 9 -0.82 -8.73 -6.60
C MET A 9 -1.42 -8.19 -5.29
N SER A 10 -0.65 -8.21 -4.19
CA SER A 10 -1.10 -7.71 -2.89
C SER A 10 -1.43 -6.22 -2.93
N LYS A 11 -0.54 -5.39 -3.50
CA LYS A 11 -0.76 -3.94 -3.63
C LYS A 11 -1.93 -3.62 -4.56
N SER A 12 -2.02 -4.28 -5.69
CA SER A 12 -3.11 -4.09 -6.65
C SER A 12 -4.45 -4.47 -6.04
N PHE A 13 -4.51 -5.60 -5.33
CA PHE A 13 -5.70 -6.05 -4.64
C PHE A 13 -6.17 -5.05 -3.58
N LEU A 14 -5.26 -4.52 -2.75
CA LEU A 14 -5.60 -3.53 -1.72
C LEU A 14 -6.11 -2.22 -2.32
N LEU A 15 -5.43 -1.68 -3.34
CA LEU A 15 -5.81 -0.42 -3.99
C LEU A 15 -7.14 -0.54 -4.72
N GLU A 16 -7.35 -1.62 -5.45
CA GLU A 16 -8.56 -1.80 -6.25
C GLU A 16 -9.76 -2.26 -5.41
N SER A 17 -9.54 -3.00 -4.32
CA SER A 17 -10.65 -3.39 -3.45
C SER A 17 -11.35 -2.19 -2.81
N GLU A 18 -10.59 -1.14 -2.44
CA GLU A 18 -11.18 0.09 -1.88
C GLU A 18 -11.82 0.97 -2.96
N ARG A 19 -11.15 1.13 -4.09
CA ARG A 19 -11.62 1.98 -5.19
C ARG A 19 -12.78 1.33 -5.95
N SER A 20 -12.68 0.04 -6.21
CA SER A 20 -13.73 -0.68 -6.93
C SER A 20 -15.01 -0.79 -6.12
N LEU A 21 -14.96 -0.96 -4.80
CA LEU A 21 -16.17 -0.99 -3.97
C LEU A 21 -16.93 0.34 -4.04
N PHE A 22 -16.24 1.48 -3.97
CA PHE A 22 -16.88 2.80 -4.12
C PHE A 22 -17.51 2.96 -5.51
N ASP A 23 -16.76 2.64 -6.56
CA ASP A 23 -17.23 2.81 -7.94
C ASP A 23 -18.42 1.89 -8.25
N VAL A 24 -18.39 0.66 -7.73
CA VAL A 24 -19.52 -0.30 -7.88
C VAL A 24 -20.73 0.17 -7.08
N VAL A 25 -20.57 0.57 -5.81
CA VAL A 25 -21.66 1.08 -4.99
C VAL A 25 -22.26 2.35 -5.61
N LYS A 26 -21.42 3.24 -6.15
CA LYS A 26 -21.86 4.47 -6.81
C LYS A 26 -22.63 4.20 -8.12
N LYS A 27 -22.25 3.16 -8.87
CA LYS A 27 -22.80 2.85 -10.19
C LYS A 27 -24.03 1.95 -10.13
N GLU A 28 -24.04 0.99 -9.20
CA GLU A 28 -24.99 -0.11 -9.17
C GLU A 28 -25.71 -0.24 -7.82
N GLY A 29 -25.22 0.43 -6.78
CA GLY A 29 -25.77 0.39 -5.43
C GLY A 29 -27.02 1.24 -5.28
N THR A 30 -27.78 0.95 -4.24
CA THR A 30 -28.90 1.76 -3.77
C THR A 30 -28.41 2.92 -2.88
N ASP A 31 -29.28 3.86 -2.54
CA ASP A 31 -28.99 4.91 -1.55
C ASP A 31 -28.59 4.32 -0.19
N ASP A 32 -29.12 3.14 0.18
CA ASP A 32 -28.77 2.47 1.42
C ASP A 32 -27.40 1.80 1.32
N ASP A 33 -27.00 1.27 0.18
CA ASP A 33 -25.64 0.77 -0.05
C ASP A 33 -24.61 1.90 0.01
N MET A 34 -24.94 3.09 -0.47
CA MET A 34 -24.09 4.26 -0.34
C MET A 34 -23.94 4.71 1.11
N LYS A 35 -25.01 4.68 1.91
CA LYS A 35 -24.92 4.97 3.36
C LYS A 35 -24.05 3.93 4.09
N ASP A 36 -24.24 2.65 3.77
CA ASP A 36 -23.44 1.55 4.30
C ASP A 36 -21.95 1.72 3.94
N TYR A 37 -21.64 2.14 2.70
CA TYR A 37 -20.26 2.44 2.29
C TYR A 37 -19.66 3.63 3.07
N MET A 38 -20.43 4.72 3.24
CA MET A 38 -19.97 5.85 4.05
C MET A 38 -19.72 5.45 5.51
N LEU A 39 -20.59 4.61 6.08
CA LEU A 39 -20.42 4.08 7.44
C LEU A 39 -19.15 3.22 7.53
N LEU A 40 -18.90 2.36 6.55
CA LEU A 40 -17.68 1.54 6.47
C LEU A 40 -16.42 2.42 6.46
N THR A 41 -16.44 3.49 5.67
CA THR A 41 -15.33 4.46 5.59
C THR A 41 -15.09 5.16 6.93
N LEU A 42 -16.15 5.57 7.62
CA LEU A 42 -16.05 6.18 8.96
C LEU A 42 -15.47 5.19 9.98
N MET A 43 -15.91 3.93 9.97
CA MET A 43 -15.39 2.89 10.86
C MET A 43 -13.90 2.63 10.62
N LYS A 44 -13.47 2.52 9.37
CA LYS A 44 -12.04 2.34 9.02
C LYS A 44 -11.19 3.54 9.47
N ASN A 45 -11.68 4.76 9.30
CA ASN A 45 -10.98 5.96 9.76
C ASN A 45 -10.87 6.00 11.28
N GLN A 46 -11.93 5.61 12.00
CA GLN A 46 -11.92 5.55 13.46
C GLN A 46 -10.93 4.49 13.97
N ILE A 47 -10.86 3.33 13.33
CA ILE A 47 -9.88 2.29 13.64
C ILE A 47 -8.46 2.84 13.49
N LYS A 48 -8.16 3.51 12.37
CA LYS A 48 -6.86 4.16 12.14
C LYS A 48 -6.47 5.15 13.24
N GLU A 49 -7.44 5.93 13.75
CA GLU A 49 -7.15 6.85 14.85
C GLU A 49 -6.86 6.10 16.16
N TRP A 50 -7.64 5.06 16.46
CA TRP A 50 -7.42 4.24 17.66
C TRP A 50 -6.13 3.40 17.62
N GLU A 51 -5.65 3.02 16.44
CA GLU A 51 -4.38 2.31 16.26
C GLU A 51 -3.17 3.14 16.72
N LYS A 52 -3.28 4.46 16.76
CA LYS A 52 -2.24 5.36 17.30
C LYS A 52 -2.05 5.18 18.81
N GLU A 53 -3.09 4.71 19.52
CA GLU A 53 -3.10 4.44 20.95
C GLU A 53 -3.58 2.99 21.22
N GLN A 54 -3.03 2.04 20.49
CA GLN A 54 -3.50 0.64 20.41
C GLN A 54 -3.68 -0.02 21.78
N ALA A 55 -2.77 0.23 22.72
CA ALA A 55 -2.86 -0.35 24.08
C ALA A 55 -4.13 0.08 24.85
N HIS A 56 -4.66 1.28 24.54
CA HIS A 56 -5.87 1.80 25.19
C HIS A 56 -7.16 1.35 24.50
N TYR A 57 -7.13 1.12 23.20
CA TYR A 57 -8.33 0.85 22.37
C TYR A 57 -8.40 -0.57 21.81
N ALA A 58 -7.59 -1.52 22.28
CA ALA A 58 -7.47 -2.87 21.70
C ALA A 58 -8.82 -3.58 21.49
N ASP A 59 -9.68 -3.61 22.51
CA ASP A 59 -11.01 -4.26 22.43
C ASP A 59 -11.96 -3.49 21.50
N SER A 60 -11.87 -2.16 21.50
CA SER A 60 -12.68 -1.29 20.63
C SER A 60 -12.28 -1.46 19.17
N ILE A 61 -10.97 -1.54 18.88
CA ILE A 61 -10.43 -1.82 17.54
C ILE A 61 -10.94 -3.18 17.07
N LEU A 62 -10.81 -4.23 17.88
CA LEU A 62 -11.26 -5.57 17.51
C LEU A 62 -12.77 -5.60 17.19
N SER A 63 -13.60 -5.03 18.07
CA SER A 63 -15.04 -4.97 17.88
C SER A 63 -15.43 -4.18 16.63
N MET A 64 -14.79 -3.02 16.42
CA MET A 64 -15.06 -2.15 15.26
C MET A 64 -14.60 -2.81 13.95
N SER A 65 -13.44 -3.47 13.95
CA SER A 65 -12.93 -4.21 12.78
C SER A 65 -13.87 -5.33 12.37
N GLN A 66 -14.36 -6.14 13.32
CA GLN A 66 -15.33 -7.19 13.02
C GLN A 66 -16.61 -6.64 12.38
N ARG A 67 -17.11 -5.49 12.86
CA ARG A 67 -18.28 -4.83 12.28
C ARG A 67 -17.99 -4.29 10.88
N ALA A 68 -16.83 -3.69 10.67
CA ALA A 68 -16.40 -3.18 9.38
C ALA A 68 -16.29 -4.31 8.35
N ASP A 69 -15.71 -5.45 8.74
CA ASP A 69 -15.57 -6.64 7.88
C ASP A 69 -16.95 -7.22 7.50
N GLN A 70 -17.87 -7.31 8.45
CA GLN A 70 -19.24 -7.76 8.18
C GLN A 70 -19.99 -6.82 7.23
N LEU A 71 -19.80 -5.51 7.40
CA LEU A 71 -20.42 -4.51 6.53
C LEU A 71 -19.82 -4.56 5.11
N ALA A 72 -18.50 -4.69 5.01
CA ALA A 72 -17.80 -4.85 3.74
C ALA A 72 -18.25 -6.12 3.01
N ALA A 73 -18.37 -7.25 3.70
CA ALA A 73 -18.85 -8.50 3.13
C ALA A 73 -20.29 -8.37 2.58
N ARG A 74 -21.18 -7.73 3.34
CA ARG A 74 -22.58 -7.49 2.87
C ARG A 74 -22.64 -6.58 1.65
N LEU A 75 -21.84 -5.52 1.61
CA LEU A 75 -21.77 -4.62 0.43
C LEU A 75 -21.24 -5.38 -0.79
N THR A 76 -20.22 -6.19 -0.61
CA THR A 76 -19.63 -7.02 -1.67
C THR A 76 -20.66 -8.04 -2.22
N GLU A 77 -21.44 -8.66 -1.35
CA GLU A 77 -22.46 -9.64 -1.76
C GLU A 77 -23.63 -8.99 -2.53
N ARG A 78 -24.05 -7.78 -2.13
CA ARG A 78 -25.12 -7.04 -2.79
C ARG A 78 -24.72 -6.45 -4.13
N CYS A 79 -23.50 -5.97 -4.23
CA CYS A 79 -22.95 -5.37 -5.45
C CYS A 79 -22.21 -6.45 -6.28
N ARG A 80 -22.95 -7.25 -7.04
CA ARG A 80 -22.46 -8.45 -7.74
C ARG A 80 -21.48 -8.22 -8.90
N SER A 81 -21.16 -6.98 -9.27
CA SER A 81 -20.18 -6.67 -10.34
C SER A 81 -18.70 -6.92 -9.97
N PHE A 82 -18.42 -7.74 -8.97
CA PHE A 82 -17.07 -8.08 -8.53
C PHE A 82 -16.31 -9.01 -9.51
N ASP A 83 -16.86 -9.35 -10.67
CA ASP A 83 -16.18 -10.14 -11.72
C ASP A 83 -14.89 -9.48 -12.26
N ASN A 84 -14.65 -8.20 -11.94
CA ASN A 84 -13.43 -7.52 -12.33
C ASN A 84 -12.24 -7.75 -11.40
N ILE A 85 -12.42 -8.30 -10.19
CA ILE A 85 -11.32 -8.56 -9.24
C ILE A 85 -10.33 -9.58 -9.80
N THR A 86 -10.80 -10.54 -10.59
CA THR A 86 -9.93 -11.54 -11.22
C THR A 86 -8.91 -10.94 -12.19
N ARG A 87 -9.20 -9.80 -12.82
CA ARG A 87 -8.27 -9.12 -13.73
C ARG A 87 -7.03 -8.56 -13.03
N PHE A 88 -7.13 -8.24 -11.74
CA PHE A 88 -5.99 -7.70 -10.98
C PHE A 88 -5.11 -8.79 -10.39
N MET A 89 -5.62 -10.03 -10.30
CA MET A 89 -4.82 -11.19 -9.92
C MET A 89 -3.86 -11.64 -11.01
N ASP A 90 -4.09 -11.20 -12.25
CA ASP A 90 -3.27 -11.53 -13.41
C ASP A 90 -2.13 -10.53 -13.69
N ILE A 91 -1.99 -9.48 -12.84
CA ILE A 91 -0.89 -8.53 -12.97
C ILE A 91 0.37 -9.14 -12.37
N ASP A 92 1.28 -9.50 -13.24
CA ASP A 92 2.60 -10.03 -12.91
C ASP A 92 3.72 -9.07 -13.33
N TYR A 93 4.97 -9.44 -13.05
CA TYR A 93 6.16 -8.71 -13.47
C TYR A 93 6.20 -8.48 -14.99
N ALA A 94 5.82 -9.47 -15.79
CA ALA A 94 5.85 -9.36 -17.25
C ALA A 94 4.87 -8.29 -17.76
N THR A 95 3.68 -8.22 -17.15
CA THR A 95 2.66 -7.21 -17.44
C THR A 95 3.18 -5.81 -17.12
N VAL A 96 3.71 -5.60 -15.91
CA VAL A 96 4.29 -4.32 -15.47
C VAL A 96 5.42 -3.90 -16.40
N LYS A 97 6.37 -4.80 -16.66
CA LYS A 97 7.51 -4.56 -17.55
C LYS A 97 7.07 -4.19 -18.97
N SER A 98 6.05 -4.86 -19.51
CA SER A 98 5.56 -4.59 -20.87
C SER A 98 5.00 -3.18 -21.04
N ALA A 99 4.43 -2.61 -19.98
CA ALA A 99 3.84 -1.27 -19.95
C ALA A 99 4.89 -0.14 -19.95
N LEU A 100 6.14 -0.44 -19.55
CA LEU A 100 7.22 0.57 -19.54
C LEU A 100 7.68 0.93 -20.95
N LYS A 101 8.03 2.19 -21.16
CA LYS A 101 8.76 2.64 -22.35
C LYS A 101 10.24 2.30 -22.22
N PRO A 102 11.02 2.31 -23.35
CA PRO A 102 12.44 1.93 -23.32
C PRO A 102 13.33 2.75 -22.38
N ASN A 103 12.93 3.98 -22.09
CA ASN A 103 13.67 4.94 -21.25
C ASN A 103 12.95 5.21 -19.91
N GLU A 104 12.04 4.35 -19.51
CA GLU A 104 11.34 4.45 -18.22
C GLU A 104 11.88 3.39 -17.26
N VAL A 105 12.01 3.78 -16.01
CA VAL A 105 12.34 2.93 -14.87
C VAL A 105 11.20 3.01 -13.88
N LEU A 106 10.68 1.88 -13.45
CA LEU A 106 9.73 1.81 -12.34
C LEU A 106 10.49 1.55 -11.04
N LEU A 107 10.24 2.38 -10.05
CA LEU A 107 10.68 2.18 -8.67
C LEU A 107 9.46 1.83 -7.81
N ASP A 108 9.44 0.61 -7.27
CA ASP A 108 8.38 0.16 -6.39
C ASP A 108 8.92 -0.06 -4.98
N PHE A 109 8.58 0.86 -4.07
CA PHE A 109 9.06 0.84 -2.68
C PHE A 109 8.28 -0.17 -1.85
N THR A 110 9.02 -0.89 -1.00
CA THR A 110 8.46 -1.88 -0.09
C THR A 110 9.20 -1.88 1.24
N ASP A 111 8.56 -2.43 2.26
CA ASP A 111 9.20 -2.72 3.53
C ASP A 111 9.03 -4.20 3.90
N TYR A 112 9.89 -4.68 4.77
CA TYR A 112 9.82 -6.01 5.34
C TYR A 112 10.42 -6.03 6.75
N VAL A 113 9.91 -6.93 7.58
CA VAL A 113 10.40 -7.09 8.94
C VAL A 113 11.47 -8.19 8.96
N SER A 114 12.64 -7.85 9.49
CA SER A 114 13.71 -8.80 9.75
C SER A 114 13.69 -9.18 11.23
N GLU A 115 13.78 -10.47 11.54
CA GLU A 115 13.78 -10.98 12.91
C GLU A 115 14.89 -10.34 13.80
N THR A 116 16.04 -10.02 13.20
CA THR A 116 17.19 -9.51 13.94
C THR A 116 17.41 -8.01 13.86
N MET A 117 16.81 -7.33 12.88
CA MET A 117 17.14 -5.93 12.56
C MET A 117 15.93 -5.00 12.47
N GLY A 118 14.73 -5.46 12.82
CA GLY A 118 13.49 -4.69 12.70
C GLY A 118 13.06 -4.43 11.27
N ARG A 119 12.27 -3.38 11.06
CA ARG A 119 11.74 -3.00 9.74
C ARG A 119 12.84 -2.44 8.84
N LYS A 120 12.84 -2.89 7.60
CA LYS A 120 13.77 -2.46 6.55
C LYS A 120 12.99 -2.01 5.32
N TYR A 121 13.53 -1.02 4.62
CA TYR A 121 12.97 -0.48 3.40
C TYR A 121 13.85 -0.85 2.20
N ALA A 122 13.19 -1.21 1.12
CA ALA A 122 13.82 -1.60 -0.14
C ALA A 122 13.03 -1.03 -1.33
N ALA A 123 13.64 -1.03 -2.49
CA ALA A 123 12.96 -0.74 -3.75
C ALA A 123 13.19 -1.88 -4.73
N TYR A 124 12.13 -2.27 -5.44
CA TYR A 124 12.24 -2.99 -6.69
C TYR A 124 12.48 -1.99 -7.81
N ILE A 125 13.48 -2.26 -8.63
CA ILE A 125 13.87 -1.46 -9.79
C ILE A 125 13.55 -2.31 -11.02
N ILE A 126 12.72 -1.78 -11.90
CA ILE A 126 12.25 -2.49 -13.08
C ILE A 126 12.56 -1.66 -14.31
N ASN A 127 13.40 -2.21 -15.17
CA ASN A 127 13.69 -1.70 -16.50
C ASN A 127 13.07 -2.61 -17.57
N LYS A 128 12.74 -2.05 -18.70
CA LYS A 128 12.19 -2.81 -19.83
C LYS A 128 13.13 -3.90 -20.35
N SER A 129 14.44 -3.70 -20.22
CA SER A 129 15.47 -4.62 -20.72
C SER A 129 15.77 -5.77 -19.76
N ASP A 130 15.48 -5.63 -18.47
CA ASP A 130 15.93 -6.58 -17.45
C ASP A 130 15.07 -7.85 -17.47
N GLU A 131 15.69 -9.01 -17.27
CA GLU A 131 14.98 -10.28 -17.20
C GLU A 131 14.16 -10.42 -15.90
N TYR A 132 14.69 -9.88 -14.80
CA TYR A 132 14.09 -9.91 -13.46
C TYR A 132 14.16 -8.54 -12.80
N PRO A 133 13.25 -8.23 -11.85
CA PRO A 133 13.34 -7.01 -11.05
C PRO A 133 14.58 -7.04 -10.16
N LEU A 134 15.32 -5.95 -10.14
CA LEU A 134 16.42 -5.79 -9.20
C LEU A 134 15.86 -5.30 -7.85
N VAL A 135 16.31 -5.90 -6.74
CA VAL A 135 15.96 -5.45 -5.39
C VAL A 135 17.13 -4.68 -4.80
N LYS A 136 16.86 -3.45 -4.39
CA LYS A 136 17.84 -2.61 -3.71
C LYS A 136 17.41 -2.33 -2.27
N TYR A 137 18.20 -2.75 -1.30
CA TYR A 137 18.06 -2.31 0.08
C TYR A 137 18.37 -0.82 0.18
N LEU A 138 17.55 -0.08 0.92
CA LEU A 138 17.70 1.36 1.12
C LEU A 138 18.20 1.68 2.53
N PHE A 139 17.38 1.45 3.55
CA PHE A 139 17.71 1.74 4.94
C PHE A 139 16.87 0.89 5.91
N ALA A 140 17.27 0.88 7.18
CA ALA A 140 16.47 0.34 8.28
C ALA A 140 15.67 1.48 8.95
N GLU A 141 14.50 1.19 9.50
CA GLU A 141 13.60 2.13 10.20
C GLU A 141 14.35 2.99 11.21
N ARG A 142 15.23 2.38 12.01
CA ARG A 142 16.08 3.08 13.00
C ARG A 142 16.92 4.23 12.42
N GLN A 143 17.21 4.21 11.12
CA GLN A 143 17.99 5.28 10.48
C GLN A 143 17.12 6.51 10.24
N ILE A 144 15.84 6.33 9.90
CA ILE A 144 14.86 7.43 9.84
C ILE A 144 14.53 7.91 11.24
N ASP A 145 14.31 7.00 12.21
CA ASP A 145 14.02 7.35 13.59
C ASP A 145 15.13 8.20 14.21
N SER A 146 16.39 7.90 13.88
CA SER A 146 17.53 8.67 14.35
C SER A 146 17.58 10.12 13.86
N LEU A 147 16.84 10.44 12.79
CA LEU A 147 16.68 11.82 12.31
C LEU A 147 15.69 12.63 13.15
N GLY A 148 14.93 11.98 14.05
CA GLY A 148 13.91 12.65 14.88
C GLY A 148 12.72 13.16 14.10
N ILE A 149 12.42 12.59 12.93
CA ILE A 149 11.28 12.95 12.11
C ILE A 149 10.02 12.34 12.72
N THR A 150 9.18 13.17 13.33
CA THR A 150 7.96 12.74 14.03
C THR A 150 6.68 13.08 13.27
N ARG A 151 6.77 13.90 12.23
CA ARG A 151 5.61 14.34 11.44
C ARG A 151 5.93 14.35 9.94
N PRO A 152 4.93 14.06 9.07
CA PRO A 152 5.14 14.02 7.62
C PRO A 152 5.68 15.30 6.99
N ASP A 153 5.30 16.48 7.52
CA ASP A 153 5.78 17.77 7.02
C ASP A 153 7.29 17.99 7.24
N MET A 154 7.89 17.30 8.20
CA MET A 154 9.33 17.37 8.46
C MET A 154 10.17 16.78 7.32
N TYR A 155 9.65 15.83 6.55
CA TYR A 155 10.37 15.28 5.38
C TYR A 155 10.68 16.32 4.31
N TYR A 156 9.91 17.41 4.27
CA TYR A 156 10.10 18.52 3.33
C TYR A 156 10.89 19.69 3.92
N ASN A 157 11.25 19.61 5.21
CA ASN A 157 12.05 20.63 5.86
C ASN A 157 13.48 20.58 5.35
N GLN A 158 14.07 21.74 5.07
CA GLN A 158 15.47 21.87 4.58
C GLN A 158 16.51 21.24 5.53
N ASP A 159 16.20 21.15 6.82
CA ASP A 159 17.10 20.56 7.81
C ASP A 159 17.21 19.04 7.73
N TYR A 160 16.12 18.36 7.29
CA TYR A 160 16.05 16.90 7.23
C TYR A 160 16.11 16.35 5.80
N ALA A 161 15.66 17.12 4.81
CA ALA A 161 15.57 16.69 3.42
C ALA A 161 16.89 16.13 2.84
N PRO A 162 18.08 16.71 3.12
CA PRO A 162 19.33 16.16 2.61
C PRO A 162 19.62 14.75 3.10
N GLU A 163 19.39 14.45 4.38
CA GLU A 163 19.64 13.12 4.96
C GLU A 163 18.61 12.10 4.46
N VAL A 164 17.35 12.50 4.32
CA VAL A 164 16.29 11.67 3.73
C VAL A 164 16.62 11.34 2.27
N LEU A 165 17.04 12.33 1.48
CA LEU A 165 17.46 12.14 0.10
C LEU A 165 18.64 11.17 0.00
N LYS A 166 19.60 11.27 0.92
CA LYS A 166 20.74 10.38 0.99
C LYS A 166 20.34 8.93 1.26
N LEU A 167 19.42 8.72 2.21
CA LEU A 167 18.94 7.38 2.54
C LEU A 167 18.10 6.77 1.42
N LEU A 168 17.23 7.56 0.80
CA LEU A 168 16.22 7.09 -0.15
C LEU A 168 16.73 7.06 -1.59
N TRP A 169 17.37 8.13 -2.07
CA TRP A 169 17.68 8.33 -3.49
C TRP A 169 19.12 8.02 -3.88
N GLU A 170 20.12 8.25 -3.02
CA GLU A 170 21.50 7.94 -3.38
C GLU A 170 21.72 6.46 -3.74
N PRO A 171 21.09 5.47 -3.03
CA PRO A 171 21.22 4.07 -3.41
C PRO A 171 20.63 3.74 -4.78
N LEU A 172 19.71 4.58 -5.29
CA LEU A 172 18.97 4.38 -6.54
C LEU A 172 19.59 5.12 -7.73
N ARG A 173 20.46 6.10 -7.47
CA ARG A 173 20.99 7.02 -8.47
C ARG A 173 21.67 6.36 -9.67
N ALA A 174 22.24 5.18 -9.48
CA ALA A 174 22.89 4.43 -10.57
C ALA A 174 21.91 3.71 -11.51
N TYR A 175 20.63 3.71 -11.17
CA TYR A 175 19.58 2.95 -11.88
C TYR A 175 18.51 3.83 -12.53
N ILE A 176 18.61 5.16 -12.34
CA ILE A 176 17.63 6.15 -12.81
C ILE A 176 18.24 6.97 -13.96
#